data_38f961a154325264c19a6e77a14ee9cf
#
_entry.id   38f961a154325264c19a6e77a14ee9cf
#
_cell.length_a   1.000
_cell.length_b   1.000
_cell.length_c   1.000
_cell.angle_alpha   90.00
_cell.angle_beta   90.00
_cell.angle_gamma   90.00
#
_symmetry.space_group_name_H-M   'P 1'
#
loop_
_entity.id
_entity.type
_entity.pdbx_description
1 polymer ?
#
loop_
_entity_poly.entity_id
_entity_poly.type
_entity_poly.pdbx_seq_one_letter_code
_entity_poly.pdbx_strand_id
1 'polypeptide(L)'
;GSGIAGLAAARLAEDDGKRVLLIDKGRRLGGRVSTRRQDGFVFNHGAQFVTAKGTEFASLLAKAKAAGNIKDWQISDDKIVQIGTPSMRDLPQFMATGLMIRQQTEITQIAHHGGHIGFFDKDGLVATGRQAIITAPAAQTAKLLADIYPELAATAGLARYDPCWTIMLGLEGDHGLGTVPLRDEAAGIALGVPEFTRSNQQSSLDAPALTIQATGAWSQQHLQDDPQMVIKSLCQIWQNLGGKPLGKIITSAAHRWLYAKVTTAAPSDAPRLSHDGKLAIAGDWLGGPRVEQAFDSG
;
A
#
# COMPACT_ATOMS: atom_id res chain seq x y z
N GLY A 1 -0.46 -11.17 -5.87
CA GLY A 1 -0.92 -9.80 -5.58
C GLY A 1 -0.32 -8.76 -6.50
N SER A 2 -1.06 -7.70 -6.82
CA SER A 2 -0.62 -6.58 -7.67
C SER A 2 -0.15 -5.36 -6.85
N GLY A 3 0.38 -5.60 -5.66
CA GLY A 3 1.17 -4.63 -4.90
C GLY A 3 2.58 -4.47 -5.47
N ILE A 4 3.37 -3.57 -4.89
CA ILE A 4 4.71 -3.24 -5.40
C ILE A 4 5.62 -4.48 -5.52
N ALA A 5 5.65 -5.37 -4.51
CA ALA A 5 6.44 -6.60 -4.56
C ALA A 5 6.01 -7.53 -5.72
N GLY A 6 4.70 -7.73 -5.91
CA GLY A 6 4.19 -8.58 -6.99
C GLY A 6 4.46 -7.97 -8.38
N LEU A 7 4.36 -6.65 -8.50
CA LEU A 7 4.67 -5.96 -9.77
C LEU A 7 6.16 -6.02 -10.09
N ALA A 8 7.05 -5.89 -9.08
CA ALA A 8 8.50 -6.03 -9.26
C ALA A 8 8.86 -7.44 -9.70
N ALA A 9 8.39 -8.47 -8.98
CA ALA A 9 8.60 -9.87 -9.35
C ALA A 9 8.11 -10.20 -10.77
N ALA A 10 6.93 -9.69 -11.13
CA ALA A 10 6.35 -9.93 -12.44
C ALA A 10 7.19 -9.30 -13.57
N ARG A 11 7.68 -8.08 -13.37
CA ARG A 11 8.57 -7.42 -14.33
C ARG A 11 9.85 -8.22 -14.56
N LEU A 12 10.53 -8.57 -13.48
CA LEU A 12 11.76 -9.35 -13.57
C LEU A 12 11.52 -10.69 -14.29
N ALA A 13 10.41 -11.37 -13.96
CA ALA A 13 10.09 -12.64 -14.61
C ALA A 13 9.72 -12.48 -16.11
N GLU A 14 9.05 -11.40 -16.52
CA GLU A 14 8.79 -11.10 -17.93
C GLU A 14 10.09 -10.75 -18.69
N ASP A 15 10.96 -9.95 -18.08
CA ASP A 15 12.27 -9.61 -18.65
C ASP A 15 13.13 -10.87 -18.88
N ASP A 16 12.95 -11.89 -18.02
CA ASP A 16 13.52 -13.24 -18.20
C ASP A 16 12.76 -14.11 -19.22
N GLY A 17 11.79 -13.58 -19.95
CA GLY A 17 11.00 -14.29 -20.97
C GLY A 17 9.96 -15.27 -20.40
N LYS A 18 9.59 -15.17 -19.12
CA LYS A 18 8.59 -16.04 -18.52
C LYS A 18 7.18 -15.47 -18.75
N ARG A 19 6.19 -16.37 -18.94
CA ARG A 19 4.79 -16.00 -18.94
C ARG A 19 4.29 -15.83 -17.50
N VAL A 20 3.82 -14.63 -17.14
CA VAL A 20 3.39 -14.30 -15.79
C VAL A 20 1.92 -13.94 -15.77
N LEU A 21 1.21 -14.40 -14.72
CA LEU A 21 -0.14 -13.96 -14.37
C LEU A 21 -0.12 -13.45 -12.92
N LEU A 22 -0.45 -12.19 -12.71
CA LEU A 22 -0.72 -11.67 -11.37
C LEU A 22 -2.19 -11.87 -11.03
N ILE A 23 -2.47 -12.38 -9.84
CA ILE A 23 -3.83 -12.53 -9.31
C ILE A 23 -3.96 -11.68 -8.06
N ASP A 24 -4.98 -10.83 -7.99
CA ASP A 24 -5.19 -9.90 -6.87
C ASP A 24 -6.68 -9.84 -6.48
N LYS A 25 -6.95 -9.84 -5.18
CA LYS A 25 -8.31 -9.70 -4.66
C LYS A 25 -8.88 -8.29 -4.79
N GLY A 26 -8.02 -7.29 -4.91
CA GLY A 26 -8.41 -5.89 -5.01
C GLY A 26 -9.06 -5.58 -6.36
N ARG A 27 -9.96 -4.60 -6.34
CA ARG A 27 -10.54 -4.04 -7.58
C ARG A 27 -9.53 -3.20 -8.37
N ARG A 28 -8.46 -2.76 -7.73
CA ARG A 28 -7.44 -1.88 -8.30
C ARG A 28 -6.06 -2.34 -7.84
N LEU A 29 -5.10 -2.22 -8.74
CA LEU A 29 -3.71 -2.54 -8.45
C LEU A 29 -3.05 -1.52 -7.49
N GLY A 30 -1.85 -1.86 -6.99
CA GLY A 30 -1.02 -1.01 -6.15
C GLY A 30 -0.98 -1.41 -4.67
N GLY A 31 -1.93 -2.24 -4.21
CA GLY A 31 -1.98 -2.66 -2.82
C GLY A 31 -2.02 -1.45 -1.86
N ARG A 32 -1.01 -1.31 -1.00
CA ARG A 32 -0.88 -0.17 -0.07
C ARG A 32 -0.38 1.14 -0.70
N VAL A 33 0.06 1.15 -1.94
CA VAL A 33 0.24 2.37 -2.74
C VAL A 33 -1.09 2.68 -3.43
N SER A 34 -2.01 3.26 -2.69
CA SER A 34 -3.42 3.30 -3.03
C SER A 34 -4.00 4.71 -3.02
N THR A 35 -4.88 4.96 -3.98
CA THR A 35 -5.64 6.21 -4.12
C THR A 35 -7.13 5.90 -4.16
N ARG A 36 -7.95 6.63 -3.42
CA ARG A 36 -9.40 6.61 -3.44
C ARG A 36 -9.93 7.84 -4.16
N ARG A 37 -10.91 7.63 -5.03
CA ARG A 37 -11.71 8.70 -5.64
C ARG A 37 -13.13 8.59 -5.09
N GLN A 38 -13.63 9.67 -4.54
CA GLN A 38 -14.96 9.73 -3.93
C GLN A 38 -15.51 11.14 -4.06
N ASP A 39 -16.75 11.27 -4.57
CA ASP A 39 -17.48 12.53 -4.69
C ASP A 39 -16.67 13.66 -5.35
N GLY A 40 -15.89 13.31 -6.39
CA GLY A 40 -15.02 14.22 -7.11
C GLY A 40 -13.65 14.47 -6.47
N PHE A 41 -13.45 14.06 -5.22
CA PHE A 41 -12.16 14.18 -4.53
C PHE A 41 -11.23 13.02 -4.82
N VAL A 42 -9.93 13.29 -4.67
CA VAL A 42 -8.85 12.32 -4.81
C VAL A 42 -8.05 12.27 -3.51
N PHE A 43 -7.95 11.10 -2.91
CA PHE A 43 -7.27 10.88 -1.64
C PHE A 43 -6.21 9.80 -1.78
N ASN A 44 -4.97 10.11 -1.43
CA ASN A 44 -3.92 9.10 -1.32
C ASN A 44 -3.95 8.49 0.08
N HIS A 45 -4.75 7.46 0.27
CA HIS A 45 -5.03 6.92 1.61
C HIS A 45 -4.08 5.79 2.04
N GLY A 46 -3.16 5.38 1.17
CA GLY A 46 -2.06 4.45 1.48
C GLY A 46 -0.73 5.17 1.67
N ALA A 47 0.33 4.69 1.00
CA ALA A 47 1.62 5.36 0.99
C ALA A 47 1.49 6.79 0.48
N GLN A 48 2.06 7.74 1.23
CA GLN A 48 1.92 9.16 0.95
C GLN A 48 2.99 9.68 -0.03
N PHE A 49 4.12 9.00 -0.08
CA PHE A 49 5.27 9.28 -0.94
C PHE A 49 6.18 8.06 -1.01
N VAL A 50 7.18 8.13 -1.87
CA VAL A 50 8.28 7.16 -1.97
C VAL A 50 9.62 7.86 -1.87
N THR A 51 10.62 7.14 -1.42
CA THR A 51 12.03 7.54 -1.42
C THR A 51 12.87 6.33 -1.79
N ALA A 52 13.94 6.49 -2.55
CA ALA A 52 14.89 5.45 -2.89
C ALA A 52 16.18 5.60 -2.10
N LYS A 53 16.75 4.48 -1.67
CA LYS A 53 18.12 4.36 -1.14
C LYS A 53 18.97 3.43 -2.00
N GLY A 54 18.36 2.39 -2.57
CA GLY A 54 18.98 1.45 -3.47
C GLY A 54 18.95 1.91 -4.94
N THR A 55 19.89 1.45 -5.72
CA THR A 55 20.07 1.82 -7.14
C THR A 55 18.93 1.36 -8.03
N GLU A 56 18.41 0.15 -7.81
CA GLU A 56 17.37 -0.44 -8.65
C GLU A 56 16.05 0.31 -8.49
N PHE A 57 15.64 0.58 -7.25
CA PHE A 57 14.43 1.36 -7.01
C PHE A 57 14.58 2.81 -7.47
N ALA A 58 15.76 3.42 -7.31
CA ALA A 58 16.04 4.75 -7.84
C ALA A 58 15.95 4.78 -9.38
N SER A 59 16.44 3.76 -10.06
CA SER A 59 16.33 3.60 -11.51
C SER A 59 14.87 3.49 -11.96
N LEU A 60 14.04 2.68 -11.27
CA LEU A 60 12.62 2.59 -11.52
C LEU A 60 11.93 3.97 -11.38
N LEU A 61 12.23 4.70 -10.28
CA LEU A 61 11.63 6.01 -10.04
C LEU A 61 12.06 7.03 -11.10
N ALA A 62 13.31 6.98 -11.56
CA ALA A 62 13.78 7.85 -12.65
C ALA A 62 13.03 7.56 -13.97
N LYS A 63 12.82 6.29 -14.32
CA LYS A 63 12.04 5.89 -15.50
C LYS A 63 10.58 6.35 -15.39
N ALA A 64 9.94 6.14 -14.22
CA ALA A 64 8.57 6.58 -13.98
C ALA A 64 8.44 8.11 -14.01
N LYS A 65 9.46 8.84 -13.55
CA LYS A 65 9.52 10.30 -13.62
C LYS A 65 9.64 10.80 -15.06
N ALA A 66 10.51 10.19 -15.84
CA ALA A 66 10.65 10.49 -17.27
C ALA A 66 9.36 10.23 -18.07
N ALA A 67 8.59 9.21 -17.67
CA ALA A 67 7.29 8.90 -18.24
C ALA A 67 6.12 9.77 -17.70
N GLY A 68 6.39 10.71 -16.79
CA GLY A 68 5.37 11.60 -16.22
C GLY A 68 4.51 10.98 -15.10
N ASN A 69 4.82 9.76 -14.64
CA ASN A 69 4.05 9.07 -13.61
C ASN A 69 4.46 9.40 -12.18
N ILE A 70 5.60 10.07 -12.01
CA ILE A 70 6.14 10.51 -10.72
C ILE A 70 6.68 11.94 -10.85
N LYS A 71 6.64 12.67 -9.73
CA LYS A 71 7.34 13.94 -9.59
C LYS A 71 7.88 14.14 -8.19
N ASP A 72 8.73 15.15 -8.04
CA ASP A 72 9.20 15.61 -6.74
C ASP A 72 8.12 16.41 -6.00
N TRP A 73 8.10 16.27 -4.69
CA TRP A 73 7.24 17.00 -3.79
C TRP A 73 8.04 17.49 -2.58
N GLN A 74 8.03 18.80 -2.39
CA GLN A 74 8.61 19.44 -1.20
C GLN A 74 7.67 19.20 -0.02
N ILE A 75 8.01 18.25 0.86
CA ILE A 75 7.16 17.89 2.02
C ILE A 75 7.44 18.75 3.25
N SER A 76 8.64 19.33 3.34
CA SER A 76 9.09 20.32 4.32
C SER A 76 10.24 21.13 3.71
N ASP A 77 10.66 22.22 4.37
CA ASP A 77 11.69 23.14 3.85
C ASP A 77 13.00 22.44 3.47
N ASP A 78 13.34 21.37 4.18
CA ASP A 78 14.59 20.62 4.04
C ASP A 78 14.42 19.26 3.38
N LYS A 79 13.18 18.86 2.98
CA LYS A 79 12.92 17.49 2.51
C LYS A 79 12.10 17.43 1.24
N ILE A 80 12.72 16.87 0.20
CA ILE A 80 12.07 16.50 -1.06
C ILE A 80 11.84 14.98 -1.06
N VAL A 81 10.66 14.57 -1.47
CA VAL A 81 10.25 13.18 -1.67
C VAL A 81 9.62 13.03 -3.05
N GLN A 82 9.32 11.81 -3.47
CA GLN A 82 8.66 11.57 -4.75
C GLN A 82 7.24 11.06 -4.57
N ILE A 83 6.35 11.55 -5.41
CA ILE A 83 4.93 11.16 -5.41
C ILE A 83 4.47 10.75 -6.80
N GLY A 84 3.50 9.84 -6.84
CA GLY A 84 2.79 9.50 -8.07
C GLY A 84 1.97 10.68 -8.59
N THR A 85 1.87 10.82 -9.90
CA THR A 85 1.11 11.87 -10.56
C THR A 85 0.26 11.29 -11.70
N PRO A 86 -1.04 11.63 -11.76
CA PRO A 86 -1.81 12.54 -10.89
C PRO A 86 -2.10 11.98 -9.48
N SER A 87 -1.76 10.73 -9.16
CA SER A 87 -2.01 10.13 -7.85
C SER A 87 -0.96 9.09 -7.49
N MET A 88 -0.86 8.72 -6.20
CA MET A 88 0.13 7.72 -5.77
C MET A 88 -0.01 6.38 -6.50
N ARG A 89 -1.22 6.03 -6.99
CA ARG A 89 -1.45 4.81 -7.77
C ARG A 89 -0.76 4.81 -9.14
N ASP A 90 -0.35 5.96 -9.65
CA ASP A 90 0.29 6.03 -10.97
C ASP A 90 1.66 5.36 -11.01
N LEU A 91 2.39 5.29 -9.90
CA LEU A 91 3.61 4.47 -9.81
C LEU A 91 3.32 2.97 -10.05
N PRO A 92 2.44 2.29 -9.28
CA PRO A 92 2.12 0.91 -9.59
C PRO A 92 1.43 0.71 -10.96
N GLN A 93 0.70 1.69 -11.49
CA GLN A 93 0.16 1.63 -12.86
C GLN A 93 1.29 1.62 -13.90
N PHE A 94 2.30 2.48 -13.75
CA PHE A 94 3.49 2.45 -14.58
C PHE A 94 4.17 1.08 -14.54
N MET A 95 4.38 0.53 -13.35
CA MET A 95 4.97 -0.81 -13.18
C MET A 95 4.13 -1.92 -13.83
N ALA A 96 2.82 -1.76 -13.89
CA ALA A 96 1.87 -2.75 -14.38
C ALA A 96 1.69 -2.74 -15.91
N THR A 97 2.25 -1.76 -16.62
CA THR A 97 2.06 -1.60 -18.08
C THR A 97 2.45 -2.88 -18.84
N GLY A 98 1.53 -3.50 -19.58
CA GLY A 98 1.73 -4.73 -20.35
C GLY A 98 1.62 -6.03 -19.55
N LEU A 99 1.64 -6.02 -18.21
CA LEU A 99 1.50 -7.22 -17.39
C LEU A 99 0.07 -7.80 -17.45
N MET A 100 -0.03 -9.12 -17.48
CA MET A 100 -1.31 -9.83 -17.37
C MET A 100 -1.76 -9.87 -15.90
N ILE A 101 -2.85 -9.16 -15.57
CA ILE A 101 -3.34 -9.03 -14.20
C ILE A 101 -4.83 -9.41 -14.12
N ARG A 102 -5.15 -10.37 -13.25
CA ARG A 102 -6.52 -10.78 -12.90
C ARG A 102 -6.86 -10.19 -11.53
N GLN A 103 -7.68 -9.15 -11.53
CA GLN A 103 -8.17 -8.48 -10.32
C GLN A 103 -9.48 -9.09 -9.81
N GLN A 104 -9.93 -8.67 -8.62
CA GLN A 104 -11.17 -9.12 -7.97
C GLN A 104 -11.24 -10.66 -7.80
N THR A 105 -10.07 -11.28 -7.61
CA THR A 105 -9.96 -12.73 -7.46
C THR A 105 -9.18 -13.03 -6.18
N GLU A 106 -9.88 -13.42 -5.14
CA GLU A 106 -9.28 -13.77 -3.85
C GLU A 106 -8.90 -15.24 -3.84
N ILE A 107 -7.61 -15.54 -3.82
CA ILE A 107 -7.12 -16.90 -3.62
C ILE A 107 -7.29 -17.25 -2.16
N THR A 108 -8.07 -18.28 -1.90
CA THR A 108 -8.38 -18.80 -0.54
C THR A 108 -7.62 -20.06 -0.20
N GLN A 109 -7.13 -20.78 -1.23
CA GLN A 109 -6.35 -22.00 -1.06
C GLN A 109 -5.28 -22.13 -2.13
N ILE A 110 -4.13 -22.70 -1.74
CA ILE A 110 -3.05 -23.12 -2.62
C ILE A 110 -2.78 -24.60 -2.37
N ALA A 111 -2.65 -25.39 -3.42
CA ALA A 111 -2.43 -26.84 -3.31
C ALA A 111 -1.60 -27.36 -4.48
N HIS A 112 -0.98 -28.52 -4.34
CA HIS A 112 -0.42 -29.24 -5.48
C HIS A 112 -1.53 -29.73 -6.42
N HIS A 113 -1.39 -29.50 -7.71
CA HIS A 113 -2.38 -29.85 -8.72
C HIS A 113 -1.72 -30.29 -10.04
N GLY A 114 -1.79 -31.58 -10.37
CA GLY A 114 -1.23 -32.11 -11.62
C GLY A 114 0.26 -31.80 -11.83
N GLY A 115 1.09 -31.88 -10.77
CA GLY A 115 2.52 -31.57 -10.81
C GLY A 115 2.87 -30.05 -10.77
N HIS A 116 1.87 -29.19 -10.74
CA HIS A 116 1.94 -27.74 -10.67
C HIS A 116 1.44 -27.22 -9.31
N ILE A 117 1.58 -25.93 -9.08
CA ILE A 117 0.90 -25.22 -8.00
C ILE A 117 -0.47 -24.76 -8.50
N GLY A 118 -1.55 -25.20 -7.84
CA GLY A 118 -2.93 -24.76 -8.09
C GLY A 118 -3.35 -23.65 -7.15
N PHE A 119 -4.05 -22.66 -7.70
CA PHE A 119 -4.61 -21.51 -6.97
C PHE A 119 -6.12 -21.60 -7.05
N PHE A 120 -6.78 -21.59 -5.91
CA PHE A 120 -8.24 -21.79 -5.80
C PHE A 120 -8.86 -20.57 -5.11
N ASP A 121 -10.01 -20.15 -5.61
CA ASP A 121 -10.92 -19.25 -4.92
C ASP A 121 -12.11 -20.04 -4.34
N LYS A 122 -13.15 -19.33 -3.90
CA LYS A 122 -14.38 -19.96 -3.37
C LYS A 122 -15.16 -20.79 -4.41
N ASP A 123 -14.93 -20.55 -5.68
CA ASP A 123 -15.65 -21.18 -6.81
C ASP A 123 -14.83 -22.32 -7.45
N GLY A 124 -13.57 -22.50 -7.09
CA GLY A 124 -12.72 -23.59 -7.55
C GLY A 124 -11.37 -23.15 -8.11
N LEU A 125 -10.82 -23.92 -9.06
CA LEU A 125 -9.50 -23.69 -9.64
C LEU A 125 -9.49 -22.43 -10.50
N VAL A 126 -8.65 -21.47 -10.12
CA VAL A 126 -8.46 -20.17 -10.82
C VAL A 126 -7.34 -20.24 -11.84
N ALA A 127 -6.22 -20.84 -11.47
CA ALA A 127 -5.03 -20.94 -12.27
C ALA A 127 -4.09 -22.03 -11.77
N THR A 128 -3.17 -22.47 -12.63
CA THR A 128 -2.02 -23.30 -12.26
C THR A 128 -0.72 -22.66 -12.72
N GLY A 129 0.35 -22.87 -11.98
CA GLY A 129 1.70 -22.38 -12.32
C GLY A 129 2.76 -23.42 -12.01
N ARG A 130 3.83 -23.45 -12.80
CA ARG A 130 5.02 -24.25 -12.48
C ARG A 130 5.77 -23.69 -11.28
N GLN A 131 5.77 -22.38 -11.14
CA GLN A 131 6.34 -21.63 -10.03
C GLN A 131 5.38 -20.52 -9.61
N ALA A 132 5.49 -20.08 -8.36
CA ALA A 132 4.67 -19.03 -7.80
C ALA A 132 5.44 -18.13 -6.83
N ILE A 133 5.01 -16.88 -6.73
CA ILE A 133 5.49 -15.93 -5.71
C ILE A 133 4.28 -15.39 -4.96
N ILE A 134 4.23 -15.58 -3.65
CA ILE A 134 3.18 -15.07 -2.80
C ILE A 134 3.61 -13.73 -2.21
N THR A 135 2.88 -12.67 -2.56
CA THR A 135 3.20 -11.28 -2.16
C THR A 135 2.11 -10.65 -1.28
N ALA A 136 1.31 -11.48 -0.64
CA ALA A 136 0.32 -11.05 0.34
C ALA A 136 1.01 -10.56 1.64
N PRO A 137 0.32 -9.76 2.49
CA PRO A 137 0.80 -9.48 3.85
C PRO A 137 1.12 -10.75 4.61
N ALA A 138 2.12 -10.71 5.50
CA ALA A 138 2.68 -11.88 6.17
C ALA A 138 1.63 -12.81 6.80
N ALA A 139 0.66 -12.26 7.56
CA ALA A 139 -0.39 -13.08 8.17
C ALA A 139 -1.28 -13.80 7.15
N GLN A 140 -1.54 -13.19 5.99
CA GLN A 140 -2.30 -13.82 4.91
C GLN A 140 -1.45 -14.88 4.19
N THR A 141 -0.17 -14.61 3.99
CA THR A 141 0.80 -15.59 3.45
C THR A 141 0.93 -16.79 4.33
N ALA A 142 1.10 -16.62 5.65
CA ALA A 142 1.16 -17.71 6.62
C ALA A 142 -0.08 -18.62 6.54
N LYS A 143 -1.27 -18.01 6.50
CA LYS A 143 -2.52 -18.75 6.37
C LYS A 143 -2.61 -19.56 5.06
N LEU A 144 -2.23 -18.95 3.93
CA LEU A 144 -2.31 -19.60 2.62
C LEU A 144 -1.33 -20.76 2.46
N LEU A 145 -0.20 -20.73 3.17
CA LEU A 145 0.88 -21.70 3.00
C LEU A 145 0.98 -22.73 4.12
N ALA A 146 0.16 -22.63 5.16
CA ALA A 146 0.25 -23.47 6.37
C ALA A 146 0.28 -24.99 6.05
N ASP A 147 -0.56 -25.43 5.12
CA ASP A 147 -0.73 -26.85 4.79
C ASP A 147 0.22 -27.36 3.69
N ILE A 148 0.70 -26.44 2.83
CA ILE A 148 1.47 -26.83 1.64
C ILE A 148 2.98 -26.57 1.78
N TYR A 149 3.36 -25.47 2.45
CA TYR A 149 4.74 -25.04 2.70
C TYR A 149 4.87 -24.46 4.12
N PRO A 150 4.80 -25.31 5.16
CA PRO A 150 4.77 -24.85 6.55
C PRO A 150 6.04 -24.07 6.96
N GLU A 151 7.19 -24.33 6.35
CA GLU A 151 8.42 -23.58 6.58
C GLU A 151 8.31 -22.11 6.13
N LEU A 152 7.66 -21.85 4.98
CA LEU A 152 7.42 -20.50 4.49
C LEU A 152 6.29 -19.81 5.30
N ALA A 153 5.28 -20.57 5.71
CA ALA A 153 4.24 -20.09 6.61
C ALA A 153 4.83 -19.66 7.96
N ALA A 154 5.77 -20.44 8.52
CA ALA A 154 6.48 -20.12 9.74
C ALA A 154 7.30 -18.83 9.59
N THR A 155 8.06 -18.67 8.48
CA THR A 155 8.78 -17.41 8.17
C THR A 155 7.84 -16.21 8.16
N ALA A 156 6.70 -16.31 7.46
CA ALA A 156 5.71 -15.25 7.42
C ALA A 156 5.11 -14.96 8.82
N GLY A 157 4.93 -15.98 9.65
CA GLY A 157 4.45 -15.86 11.02
C GLY A 157 5.35 -15.06 11.98
N LEU A 158 6.61 -14.80 11.61
CA LEU A 158 7.54 -14.02 12.42
C LEU A 158 7.37 -12.51 12.25
N ALA A 159 6.83 -12.06 11.14
CA ALA A 159 6.65 -10.63 10.88
C ALA A 159 5.51 -10.02 11.73
N ARG A 160 5.68 -8.75 12.10
CA ARG A 160 4.68 -7.98 12.86
C ARG A 160 4.38 -6.66 12.15
N TYR A 161 3.17 -6.17 12.35
CA TYR A 161 2.69 -4.93 11.76
C TYR A 161 1.96 -4.07 12.79
N ASP A 162 2.11 -2.77 12.63
CA ASP A 162 1.17 -1.82 13.19
C ASP A 162 0.01 -1.60 12.21
N PRO A 163 -1.22 -1.47 12.71
CA PRO A 163 -2.34 -0.98 11.91
C PRO A 163 -2.23 0.53 11.67
N CYS A 164 -3.03 1.03 10.73
CA CYS A 164 -3.19 2.47 10.50
C CYS A 164 -4.63 2.78 10.11
N TRP A 165 -5.28 3.61 10.90
CA TRP A 165 -6.49 4.28 10.47
C TRP A 165 -6.13 5.48 9.59
N THR A 166 -6.78 5.58 8.45
CA THR A 166 -6.65 6.73 7.55
C THR A 166 -8.03 7.32 7.32
N ILE A 167 -8.22 8.60 7.65
CA ILE A 167 -9.41 9.34 7.29
C ILE A 167 -9.15 10.24 6.08
N MET A 168 -10.20 10.46 5.32
CA MET A 168 -10.23 11.23 4.09
C MET A 168 -11.40 12.20 4.17
N LEU A 169 -11.15 13.50 4.02
CA LEU A 169 -12.15 14.56 4.17
C LEU A 169 -12.13 15.45 2.94
N GLY A 170 -13.25 15.60 2.26
CA GLY A 170 -13.49 16.65 1.27
C GLY A 170 -14.20 17.80 1.95
N LEU A 171 -13.70 19.02 1.77
CA LEU A 171 -14.14 20.21 2.48
C LEU A 171 -14.69 21.26 1.50
N GLU A 172 -15.51 22.16 2.03
CA GLU A 172 -16.06 23.33 1.32
C GLU A 172 -15.80 24.61 2.12
N GLY A 173 -15.53 25.69 1.41
CA GLY A 173 -15.34 27.02 2.01
C GLY A 173 -13.96 27.23 2.64
N ASP A 174 -13.86 28.10 3.64
CA ASP A 174 -12.63 28.31 4.41
C ASP A 174 -12.34 27.06 5.22
N HIS A 175 -11.27 26.38 4.86
CA HIS A 175 -10.98 25.03 5.32
C HIS A 175 -9.99 24.97 6.47
N GLY A 176 -9.39 26.07 6.91
CA GLY A 176 -8.44 26.09 8.03
C GLY A 176 -7.20 25.21 7.87
N LEU A 177 -6.99 24.61 6.68
CA LEU A 177 -5.83 23.75 6.43
C LEU A 177 -4.55 24.56 6.25
N GLY A 178 -3.45 24.09 6.84
CA GLY A 178 -2.12 24.63 6.59
C GLY A 178 -1.63 24.32 5.17
N THR A 179 -0.54 24.95 4.78
CA THR A 179 0.11 24.78 3.47
C THR A 179 1.18 23.70 3.45
N VAL A 180 1.44 23.06 4.59
CA VAL A 180 2.41 21.97 4.76
C VAL A 180 1.77 20.78 5.46
N PRO A 181 2.25 19.56 5.21
CA PRO A 181 1.84 18.39 5.97
C PRO A 181 2.17 18.53 7.46
N LEU A 182 1.26 18.01 8.31
CA LEU A 182 1.40 18.05 9.76
C LEU A 182 1.72 16.65 10.29
N ARG A 183 2.61 16.61 11.30
CA ARG A 183 2.90 15.41 12.09
C ARG A 183 2.84 15.78 13.56
N ASP A 184 2.17 14.95 14.32
CA ASP A 184 2.21 15.00 15.78
C ASP A 184 1.94 13.60 16.33
N GLU A 185 3.02 12.86 16.54
CA GLU A 185 2.92 11.47 17.01
C GLU A 185 2.37 11.39 18.43
N ALA A 186 2.62 12.39 19.27
CA ALA A 186 2.11 12.45 20.64
C ALA A 186 0.59 12.62 20.66
N ALA A 187 0.04 13.40 19.72
CA ALA A 187 -1.39 13.54 19.53
C ALA A 187 -2.04 12.38 18.74
N GLY A 188 -1.25 11.45 18.23
CA GLY A 188 -1.75 10.30 17.47
C GLY A 188 -1.80 10.49 15.94
N ILE A 189 -1.26 11.59 15.40
CA ILE A 189 -1.20 11.85 13.95
C ILE A 189 0.19 11.52 13.41
N ALA A 190 0.28 10.43 12.64
CA ALA A 190 1.51 10.07 11.94
C ALA A 190 1.79 11.01 10.76
N LEU A 191 0.75 11.38 10.01
CA LEU A 191 0.84 12.34 8.92
C LEU A 191 -0.55 12.83 8.50
N GLY A 192 -0.75 14.14 8.49
CA GLY A 192 -1.90 14.79 7.89
C GLY A 192 -1.47 15.61 6.67
N VAL A 193 -2.11 15.38 5.53
CA VAL A 193 -1.74 15.98 4.25
C VAL A 193 -2.94 16.70 3.65
N PRO A 194 -2.91 18.05 3.57
CA PRO A 194 -3.78 18.76 2.65
C PRO A 194 -3.38 18.39 1.22
N GLU A 195 -4.27 17.73 0.48
CA GLU A 195 -3.94 17.12 -0.82
C GLU A 195 -3.52 18.16 -1.87
N PHE A 196 -3.98 19.42 -1.77
CA PHE A 196 -3.55 20.51 -2.66
C PHE A 196 -2.05 20.84 -2.52
N THR A 197 -1.41 20.53 -1.40
CA THR A 197 0.05 20.76 -1.23
C THR A 197 0.88 19.91 -2.18
N ARG A 198 0.29 18.87 -2.75
CA ARG A 198 0.91 18.02 -3.78
C ARG A 198 0.92 18.67 -5.16
N SER A 199 0.24 19.82 -5.33
CA SER A 199 0.13 20.69 -6.52
C SER A 199 -0.27 20.01 -7.85
N ASN A 200 -0.60 18.70 -7.87
CA ASN A 200 -0.92 17.93 -9.08
C ASN A 200 -2.15 17.07 -8.96
N GLN A 201 -2.79 17.03 -7.82
CA GLN A 201 -4.02 16.29 -7.69
C GLN A 201 -5.17 17.24 -7.93
N GLN A 202 -5.63 17.25 -9.16
CA GLN A 202 -6.87 17.90 -9.49
C GLN A 202 -8.01 17.11 -8.85
N SER A 203 -8.58 17.68 -7.79
CA SER A 203 -9.96 17.39 -7.46
C SER A 203 -10.82 17.93 -8.60
N SER A 204 -11.77 17.15 -9.09
CA SER A 204 -12.70 17.62 -10.12
C SER A 204 -13.58 18.79 -9.62
N LEU A 205 -13.59 19.05 -8.33
CA LEU A 205 -14.40 20.07 -7.65
C LEU A 205 -13.60 21.30 -7.24
N ASP A 206 -12.30 21.38 -7.52
CA ASP A 206 -11.43 22.47 -7.05
C ASP A 206 -11.64 22.80 -5.55
N ALA A 207 -11.92 21.78 -4.76
CA ALA A 207 -12.24 21.85 -3.35
C ALA A 207 -11.16 21.18 -2.50
N PRO A 208 -10.86 21.71 -1.31
CA PRO A 208 -9.78 21.20 -0.48
C PRO A 208 -10.09 19.81 0.07
N ALA A 209 -9.09 18.95 -0.01
CA ALA A 209 -9.12 17.60 0.52
C ALA A 209 -8.02 17.41 1.56
N LEU A 210 -8.32 16.63 2.61
CA LEU A 210 -7.40 16.30 3.70
C LEU A 210 -7.36 14.78 3.90
N THR A 211 -6.16 14.24 3.91
CA THR A 211 -5.92 12.85 4.32
C THR A 211 -5.14 12.84 5.63
N ILE A 212 -5.66 12.19 6.67
CA ILE A 212 -4.99 12.02 7.97
C ILE A 212 -4.73 10.55 8.21
N GLN A 213 -3.48 10.20 8.47
CA GLN A 213 -3.04 8.89 8.91
C GLN A 213 -2.72 8.93 10.41
N ALA A 214 -3.38 8.08 11.18
CA ALA A 214 -3.10 7.94 12.59
C ALA A 214 -1.82 7.13 12.83
N THR A 215 -1.20 7.31 14.00
CA THR A 215 -0.07 6.46 14.44
C THR A 215 -0.51 5.02 14.65
N GLY A 216 0.45 4.08 14.62
CA GLY A 216 0.19 2.67 14.92
C GLY A 216 -0.40 2.47 16.32
N ALA A 217 0.15 3.16 17.31
CA ALA A 217 -0.33 3.10 18.70
C ALA A 217 -1.78 3.58 18.84
N TRP A 218 -2.11 4.74 18.28
CA TRP A 218 -3.48 5.24 18.25
C TRP A 218 -4.41 4.28 17.52
N SER A 219 -4.00 3.81 16.35
CA SER A 219 -4.79 2.89 15.53
C SER A 219 -5.04 1.55 16.21
N GLN A 220 -4.07 1.05 16.99
CA GLN A 220 -4.22 -0.17 17.77
C GLN A 220 -5.24 -0.03 18.90
N GLN A 221 -5.25 1.11 19.59
CA GLN A 221 -6.23 1.41 20.64
C GLN A 221 -7.65 1.53 20.10
N HIS A 222 -7.79 2.04 18.87
CA HIS A 222 -9.07 2.28 18.16
C HIS A 222 -9.37 1.24 17.09
N LEU A 223 -8.76 0.05 17.17
CA LEU A 223 -8.78 -0.95 16.09
C LEU A 223 -10.20 -1.43 15.75
N GLN A 224 -11.08 -1.49 16.75
CA GLN A 224 -12.44 -1.99 16.60
C GLN A 224 -13.50 -0.89 16.57
N ASP A 225 -13.08 0.38 16.61
CA ASP A 225 -14.01 1.51 16.61
C ASP A 225 -14.77 1.61 15.29
N ASP A 226 -15.98 2.15 15.38
CA ASP A 226 -16.77 2.49 14.21
C ASP A 226 -16.06 3.56 13.36
N PRO A 227 -16.06 3.44 12.03
CA PRO A 227 -15.42 4.41 11.14
C PRO A 227 -15.84 5.87 11.35
N GLN A 228 -17.10 6.14 11.73
CA GLN A 228 -17.57 7.50 12.00
C GLN A 228 -17.00 8.05 13.31
N MET A 229 -16.83 7.19 14.31
CA MET A 229 -16.16 7.56 15.56
C MET A 229 -14.69 7.92 15.32
N VAL A 230 -14.00 7.12 14.49
CA VAL A 230 -12.61 7.39 14.09
C VAL A 230 -12.49 8.73 13.35
N ILE A 231 -13.40 9.01 12.40
CA ILE A 231 -13.43 10.29 11.70
C ILE A 231 -13.57 11.44 12.70
N LYS A 232 -14.57 11.36 13.58
CA LYS A 232 -14.83 12.39 14.59
C LYS A 232 -13.62 12.65 15.48
N SER A 233 -13.01 11.59 16.00
CA SER A 233 -11.86 11.68 16.90
C SER A 233 -10.64 12.31 16.22
N LEU A 234 -10.27 11.85 15.02
CA LEU A 234 -9.13 12.40 14.28
C LEU A 234 -9.37 13.83 13.78
N CYS A 235 -10.61 14.19 13.42
CA CYS A 235 -10.97 15.59 13.14
C CYS A 235 -10.77 16.48 14.36
N GLN A 236 -11.20 16.04 15.54
CA GLN A 236 -11.00 16.81 16.76
C GLN A 236 -9.53 17.01 17.13
N ILE A 237 -8.73 15.95 16.99
CA ILE A 237 -7.28 16.02 17.21
C ILE A 237 -6.67 17.03 16.21
N TRP A 238 -7.00 16.93 14.93
CA TRP A 238 -6.50 17.83 13.89
C TRP A 238 -6.83 19.30 14.20
N GLN A 239 -8.07 19.60 14.56
CA GLN A 239 -8.52 20.95 14.91
C GLN A 239 -7.76 21.51 16.11
N ASN A 240 -7.55 20.69 17.13
CA ASN A 240 -6.80 21.11 18.34
C ASN A 240 -5.34 21.45 18.01
N LEU A 241 -4.71 20.76 17.08
CA LEU A 241 -3.33 21.02 16.67
C LEU A 241 -3.22 22.24 15.73
N GLY A 242 -4.18 22.43 14.83
CA GLY A 242 -4.18 23.51 13.86
C GLY A 242 -4.70 24.85 14.36
N GLY A 243 -5.39 24.88 15.49
CA GLY A 243 -5.99 26.08 16.08
C GLY A 243 -7.11 26.72 15.26
N LYS A 244 -7.51 26.12 14.13
CA LYS A 244 -8.61 26.57 13.27
C LYS A 244 -9.63 25.47 13.03
N PRO A 245 -10.93 25.77 13.01
CA PRO A 245 -11.96 24.82 12.61
C PRO A 245 -11.70 24.32 11.18
N LEU A 246 -11.99 23.03 10.95
CA LEU A 246 -12.13 22.53 9.58
C LEU A 246 -13.36 23.21 8.95
N GLY A 247 -13.29 23.50 7.66
CA GLY A 247 -14.44 23.93 6.87
C GLY A 247 -15.56 22.88 6.87
N LYS A 248 -16.66 23.17 6.19
CA LYS A 248 -17.76 22.22 6.07
C LYS A 248 -17.30 20.93 5.39
N ILE A 249 -17.43 19.80 6.09
CA ILE A 249 -17.12 18.48 5.52
C ILE A 249 -18.28 18.07 4.62
N ILE A 250 -18.00 17.91 3.31
CA ILE A 250 -18.98 17.49 2.30
C ILE A 250 -18.87 16.03 1.92
N THR A 251 -17.70 15.44 2.13
CA THR A 251 -17.53 13.98 2.04
C THR A 251 -16.49 13.51 3.05
N SER A 252 -16.68 12.32 3.57
CA SER A 252 -15.74 11.70 4.48
C SER A 252 -15.69 10.18 4.30
N ALA A 253 -14.53 9.61 4.56
CA ALA A 253 -14.36 8.17 4.63
C ALA A 253 -13.25 7.82 5.61
N ALA A 254 -13.32 6.64 6.21
CA ALA A 254 -12.22 6.04 6.94
C ALA A 254 -11.83 4.70 6.32
N HIS A 255 -10.55 4.37 6.40
CA HIS A 255 -10.00 3.09 5.97
C HIS A 255 -9.07 2.53 7.04
N ARG A 256 -9.28 1.28 7.39
CA ARG A 256 -8.48 0.56 8.38
C ARG A 256 -7.47 -0.36 7.68
N TRP A 257 -6.21 0.05 7.68
CA TRP A 257 -5.10 -0.79 7.24
C TRP A 257 -4.65 -1.70 8.38
N LEU A 258 -5.02 -2.97 8.37
CA LEU A 258 -4.61 -3.94 9.42
C LEU A 258 -3.12 -4.26 9.37
N TYR A 259 -2.52 -4.23 8.19
CA TYR A 259 -1.12 -4.55 7.93
C TYR A 259 -0.43 -3.34 7.30
N ALA A 260 -0.46 -2.19 7.99
CA ALA A 260 -0.02 -0.93 7.42
C ALA A 260 1.49 -0.80 7.37
N LYS A 261 2.14 -0.97 8.51
CA LYS A 261 3.57 -0.71 8.68
C LYS A 261 4.23 -1.90 9.37
N VAL A 262 5.24 -2.48 8.73
CA VAL A 262 6.07 -3.52 9.33
C VAL A 262 6.82 -2.95 10.54
N THR A 263 6.65 -3.55 11.69
CA THR A 263 7.38 -3.22 12.93
C THR A 263 8.47 -4.22 13.24
N THR A 264 8.25 -5.49 12.85
CA THR A 264 9.26 -6.53 12.91
C THR A 264 9.28 -7.25 11.56
N ALA A 265 10.38 -7.17 10.85
CA ALA A 265 10.59 -7.95 9.63
C ALA A 265 10.92 -9.41 9.98
N ALA A 266 10.61 -10.33 9.06
CA ALA A 266 11.10 -11.69 9.19
C ALA A 266 12.64 -11.72 9.11
N PRO A 267 13.32 -12.60 9.85
CA PRO A 267 14.78 -12.70 9.82
C PRO A 267 15.32 -12.90 8.40
N SER A 268 16.49 -12.33 8.13
CA SER A 268 17.11 -12.37 6.79
C SER A 268 17.56 -13.78 6.35
N ASP A 269 17.84 -14.64 7.32
CA ASP A 269 18.24 -16.05 7.16
C ASP A 269 17.05 -17.02 7.12
N ALA A 270 15.83 -16.54 7.38
CA ALA A 270 14.64 -17.38 7.31
C ALA A 270 14.32 -17.78 5.85
N PRO A 271 13.78 -19.00 5.63
CA PRO A 271 13.45 -19.50 4.29
C PRO A 271 12.51 -18.57 3.52
N ARG A 272 12.85 -18.25 2.27
CA ARG A 272 12.04 -17.45 1.34
C ARG A 272 11.62 -18.20 0.09
N LEU A 273 12.21 -19.36 -0.12
CA LEU A 273 11.95 -20.28 -1.23
C LEU A 273 11.62 -21.66 -0.65
N SER A 274 10.61 -22.33 -1.19
CA SER A 274 10.28 -23.71 -0.81
C SER A 274 11.39 -24.67 -1.16
N HIS A 275 11.48 -25.78 -0.44
CA HIS A 275 12.53 -26.82 -0.64
C HIS A 275 12.53 -27.42 -2.05
N ASP A 276 11.38 -27.43 -2.74
CA ASP A 276 11.23 -27.91 -4.11
C ASP A 276 11.43 -26.82 -5.18
N GLY A 277 11.76 -25.58 -4.78
CA GLY A 277 12.00 -24.45 -5.66
C GLY A 277 10.77 -23.93 -6.42
N LYS A 278 9.57 -24.36 -6.06
CA LYS A 278 8.36 -24.02 -6.80
C LYS A 278 7.64 -22.80 -6.27
N LEU A 279 7.81 -22.46 -4.99
CA LEU A 279 7.12 -21.34 -4.38
C LEU A 279 8.08 -20.44 -3.59
N ALA A 280 8.00 -19.14 -3.85
CA ALA A 280 8.70 -18.11 -3.10
C ALA A 280 7.71 -17.16 -2.41
N ILE A 281 8.19 -16.45 -1.40
CA ILE A 281 7.47 -15.40 -0.68
C ILE A 281 8.20 -14.07 -0.84
N ALA A 282 7.43 -12.99 -1.03
CA ALA A 282 7.96 -11.63 -1.13
C ALA A 282 7.01 -10.62 -0.46
N GLY A 283 7.54 -9.47 -0.09
CA GLY A 283 6.81 -8.39 0.55
C GLY A 283 7.71 -7.52 1.41
N ASP A 284 7.24 -6.31 1.77
CA ASP A 284 7.96 -5.42 2.66
C ASP A 284 8.33 -6.06 4.01
N TRP A 285 7.54 -7.01 4.46
CA TRP A 285 7.75 -7.73 5.71
C TRP A 285 9.01 -8.63 5.74
N LEU A 286 9.69 -8.78 4.60
CA LEU A 286 11.00 -9.42 4.52
C LEU A 286 12.17 -8.43 4.67
N GLY A 287 11.92 -7.11 4.61
CA GLY A 287 12.96 -6.10 4.62
C GLY A 287 12.68 -4.88 5.49
N GLY A 288 11.38 -4.56 5.74
CA GLY A 288 10.99 -3.39 6.56
C GLY A 288 9.87 -2.54 5.95
N PRO A 289 9.49 -1.43 6.60
CA PRO A 289 8.21 -0.74 6.38
C PRO A 289 8.19 0.23 5.20
N ARG A 290 8.99 0.05 4.15
CA ARG A 290 9.08 0.99 3.03
C ARG A 290 8.59 0.37 1.73
N VAL A 291 8.12 1.23 0.81
CA VAL A 291 7.74 0.82 -0.55
C VAL A 291 8.93 0.19 -1.29
N GLU A 292 10.13 0.73 -1.09
CA GLU A 292 11.37 0.19 -1.62
C GLU A 292 11.65 -1.24 -1.17
N GLN A 293 11.48 -1.58 0.13
CA GLN A 293 11.67 -2.96 0.60
C GLN A 293 10.66 -3.93 -0.03
N ALA A 294 9.43 -3.47 -0.30
CA ALA A 294 8.50 -4.28 -1.05
C ALA A 294 8.99 -4.53 -2.49
N PHE A 295 9.55 -3.52 -3.14
CA PHE A 295 10.16 -3.64 -4.47
C PHE A 295 11.35 -4.57 -4.46
N ASP A 296 12.30 -4.35 -3.54
CA ASP A 296 13.55 -5.13 -3.44
C ASP A 296 13.31 -6.61 -3.13
N SER A 297 12.19 -6.92 -2.47
CA SER A 297 11.84 -8.30 -2.14
C SER A 297 11.21 -9.06 -3.32
N GLY A 298 10.66 -8.36 -4.28
CA GLY A 298 10.03 -8.94 -5.46
C GLY A 298 10.99 -9.14 -6.60
#